data_b71f4c4ef43a9f38c318e4d60879206a
#
_entry.id   b71f4c4ef43a9f38c318e4d60879206a
#
_cell.length_a   1.000
_cell.length_b   1.000
_cell.length_c   1.000
_cell.angle_alpha   90.00
_cell.angle_beta   90.00
_cell.angle_gamma   90.00
#
_symmetry.space_group_name_H-M   'P 1'
#
loop_
_entity.id
_entity.type
_entity.pdbx_description
1 polymer ?
#
loop_
_entity_poly.entity_id
_entity_poly.type
_entity_poly.pdbx_seq_one_letter_code
_entity_poly.pdbx_strand_id
1 'polypeptide(L)'
;NGADDNASGVSALLSILEEFHHSKTAPKRSIIFISFSAEEEGLLGSKYFVNHLPVAKNAVKVMINMDMVGRLNDKKELYMGGAGTFPDGVELMKKLGEGSGLNPVVFAGDVGGSDHVTFYKNDISAIGLHTGGHPQYHTPEDDTALINSEGGALVSKYIYNALVSIANYEQPLTFIKQN
;
A
#
# COMPACT_ATOMS: atom_id res chain seq x y z
N ASN A 1 -2.94 11.82 -17.91
CA ASN A 1 -2.58 10.48 -18.45
C ASN A 1 -2.51 9.38 -17.37
N GLY A 2 -2.38 9.73 -16.08
CA GLY A 2 -2.46 8.77 -15.00
C GLY A 2 -1.21 7.89 -14.82
N ALA A 3 -0.02 8.42 -15.11
CA ALA A 3 1.21 7.64 -15.00
C ALA A 3 1.59 7.36 -13.54
N ASP A 4 1.48 8.38 -12.66
CA ASP A 4 1.65 8.19 -11.24
C ASP A 4 0.32 7.84 -10.58
N ASP A 5 -0.76 8.46 -10.98
CA ASP A 5 -2.11 8.26 -10.48
C ASP A 5 -3.00 7.48 -11.50
N ASN A 6 -3.07 6.11 -11.47
CA ASN A 6 -2.31 5.25 -10.57
C ASN A 6 -1.67 4.08 -11.32
N ALA A 7 -1.09 4.30 -12.52
CA ALA A 7 -0.34 3.24 -13.21
C ALA A 7 0.94 2.85 -12.44
N SER A 8 1.50 3.77 -11.64
CA SER A 8 2.65 3.49 -10.77
C SER A 8 2.33 2.44 -9.72
N GLY A 9 1.17 2.54 -9.05
CA GLY A 9 0.71 1.55 -8.08
C GLY A 9 0.44 0.18 -8.70
N VAL A 10 -0.16 0.15 -9.91
CA VAL A 10 -0.35 -1.11 -10.66
C VAL A 10 0.99 -1.73 -11.04
N SER A 11 1.95 -0.93 -11.49
CA SER A 11 3.29 -1.42 -11.81
C SER A 11 4.01 -2.00 -10.60
N ALA A 12 3.91 -1.32 -9.45
CA ALA A 12 4.45 -1.82 -8.19
C ALA A 12 3.80 -3.14 -7.77
N LEU A 13 2.47 -3.25 -7.89
CA LEU A 13 1.72 -4.47 -7.59
C LEU A 13 2.22 -5.64 -8.43
N LEU A 14 2.42 -5.46 -9.74
CA LEU A 14 2.92 -6.49 -10.65
C LEU A 14 4.36 -6.89 -10.30
N SER A 15 5.22 -5.93 -10.00
CA SER A 15 6.62 -6.19 -9.59
C SER A 15 6.69 -6.99 -8.29
N ILE A 16 5.84 -6.65 -7.31
CA ILE A 16 5.77 -7.38 -6.04
C ILE A 16 5.23 -8.80 -6.23
N LEU A 17 4.21 -8.97 -7.09
CA LEU A 17 3.67 -10.29 -7.44
C LEU A 17 4.75 -11.17 -8.08
N GLU A 18 5.54 -10.63 -9.00
CA GLU A 18 6.64 -11.32 -9.66
C GLU A 18 7.72 -11.76 -8.65
N GLU A 19 8.08 -10.90 -7.70
CA GLU A 19 9.03 -11.22 -6.65
C GLU A 19 8.52 -12.38 -5.76
N PHE A 20 7.22 -12.39 -5.41
CA PHE A 20 6.61 -13.52 -4.70
C PHE A 20 6.61 -14.80 -5.52
N HIS A 21 6.40 -14.72 -6.83
CA HIS A 21 6.44 -15.87 -7.73
C HIS A 21 7.84 -16.52 -7.76
N HIS A 22 8.89 -15.71 -7.73
CA HIS A 22 10.27 -16.17 -7.72
C HIS A 22 10.80 -16.54 -6.31
N SER A 23 10.07 -16.17 -5.26
CA SER A 23 10.45 -16.50 -3.88
C SER A 23 10.42 -18.01 -3.65
N LYS A 24 11.46 -18.53 -3.01
CA LYS A 24 11.56 -19.95 -2.60
C LYS A 24 10.77 -20.26 -1.32
N THR A 25 10.31 -19.22 -0.63
CA THR A 25 9.64 -19.36 0.67
C THR A 25 8.22 -18.82 0.58
N ALA A 26 7.24 -19.69 0.77
CA ALA A 26 5.85 -19.27 0.85
C ALA A 26 5.58 -18.50 2.15
N PRO A 27 4.83 -17.39 2.12
CA PRO A 27 4.40 -16.71 3.31
C PRO A 27 3.40 -17.58 4.12
N LYS A 28 3.37 -17.41 5.45
CA LYS A 28 2.46 -18.12 6.36
C LYS A 28 0.98 -17.79 6.09
N ARG A 29 0.68 -16.56 5.65
CA ARG A 29 -0.66 -16.11 5.27
C ARG A 29 -0.76 -15.94 3.76
N SER A 30 -1.91 -16.26 3.20
CA SER A 30 -2.23 -15.97 1.81
C SER A 30 -2.22 -14.47 1.54
N ILE A 31 -1.81 -14.08 0.34
CA ILE A 31 -1.82 -12.70 -0.15
C ILE A 31 -2.74 -12.65 -1.35
N ILE A 32 -3.63 -11.67 -1.39
CA ILE A 32 -4.52 -11.38 -2.51
C ILE A 32 -4.03 -10.11 -3.17
N PHE A 33 -3.68 -10.15 -4.44
CA PHE A 33 -3.32 -9.00 -5.25
C PHE A 33 -4.55 -8.54 -6.02
N ILE A 34 -4.87 -7.23 -5.91
CA ILE A 34 -6.09 -6.67 -6.51
C ILE A 34 -5.74 -5.32 -7.14
N SER A 35 -6.19 -5.12 -8.38
CA SER A 35 -6.29 -3.80 -9.00
C SER A 35 -7.76 -3.39 -8.97
N PHE A 36 -8.08 -2.34 -8.22
CA PHE A 36 -9.44 -1.81 -8.15
C PHE A 36 -9.74 -0.91 -9.34
N SER A 37 -11.00 -0.86 -9.73
CA SER A 37 -11.50 0.08 -10.73
C SER A 37 -12.35 1.16 -10.07
N ALA A 38 -12.51 2.29 -10.77
CA ALA A 38 -13.40 3.39 -10.40
C ALA A 38 -13.12 3.93 -8.97
N GLU A 39 -11.84 4.11 -8.64
CA GLU A 39 -11.41 4.79 -7.42
C GLU A 39 -11.93 6.22 -7.43
N GLU A 40 -11.68 6.96 -8.51
CA GLU A 40 -12.05 8.35 -8.77
C GLU A 40 -13.59 8.60 -8.78
N GLU A 41 -14.36 7.57 -9.05
CA GLU A 41 -15.83 7.58 -8.99
C GLU A 41 -16.38 7.31 -7.58
N GLY A 42 -15.52 7.43 -6.58
CA GLY A 42 -15.87 7.27 -5.17
C GLY A 42 -15.62 5.86 -4.63
N LEU A 43 -14.49 5.27 -4.95
CA LEU A 43 -14.01 3.98 -4.40
C LEU A 43 -14.94 2.81 -4.73
N LEU A 44 -15.54 2.78 -5.94
CA LEU A 44 -16.58 1.80 -6.26
C LEU A 44 -16.05 0.36 -6.26
N GLY A 45 -14.83 0.15 -6.78
CA GLY A 45 -14.21 -1.16 -6.84
C GLY A 45 -13.93 -1.75 -5.46
N SER A 46 -13.30 -0.99 -4.58
CA SER A 46 -13.01 -1.44 -3.21
C SER A 46 -14.27 -1.61 -2.37
N LYS A 47 -15.28 -0.74 -2.54
CA LYS A 47 -16.59 -0.90 -1.90
C LYS A 47 -17.28 -2.19 -2.32
N TYR A 48 -17.25 -2.50 -3.63
CA TYR A 48 -17.80 -3.75 -4.12
C TYR A 48 -17.06 -4.94 -3.52
N PHE A 49 -15.73 -4.92 -3.56
CA PHE A 49 -14.90 -6.02 -3.04
C PHE A 49 -15.13 -6.29 -1.55
N VAL A 50 -15.16 -5.25 -0.71
CA VAL A 50 -15.39 -5.42 0.74
C VAL A 50 -16.77 -5.99 1.06
N ASN A 51 -17.76 -5.68 0.21
CA ASN A 51 -19.11 -6.26 0.33
C ASN A 51 -19.22 -7.70 -0.24
N HIS A 52 -18.22 -8.16 -1.01
CA HIS A 52 -18.22 -9.46 -1.68
C HIS A 52 -16.88 -10.19 -1.46
N LEU A 53 -16.37 -10.17 -0.23
CA LEU A 53 -15.10 -10.81 0.10
C LEU A 53 -15.11 -12.31 -0.25
N PRO A 54 -14.04 -12.83 -0.88
CA PRO A 54 -13.92 -14.25 -1.22
C PRO A 54 -13.66 -15.15 0.00
N VAL A 55 -13.42 -14.52 1.17
CA VAL A 55 -13.14 -15.17 2.45
C VAL A 55 -13.95 -14.49 3.56
N ALA A 56 -14.05 -15.12 4.72
CA ALA A 56 -14.67 -14.48 5.86
C ALA A 56 -13.96 -13.17 6.23
N LYS A 57 -14.70 -12.10 6.55
CA LYS A 57 -14.16 -10.78 6.86
C LYS A 57 -13.04 -10.83 7.92
N ASN A 58 -13.20 -11.61 8.96
CA ASN A 58 -12.20 -11.78 10.02
C ASN A 58 -10.93 -12.53 9.59
N ALA A 59 -10.92 -13.14 8.40
CA ALA A 59 -9.73 -13.74 7.81
C ALA A 59 -8.86 -12.69 7.11
N VAL A 60 -9.43 -11.58 6.64
CA VAL A 60 -8.67 -10.44 6.09
C VAL A 60 -7.97 -9.72 7.24
N LYS A 61 -6.64 -9.67 7.23
CA LYS A 61 -5.84 -9.17 8.36
C LYS A 61 -5.37 -7.74 8.16
N VAL A 62 -4.72 -7.46 7.05
CA VAL A 62 -4.20 -6.13 6.71
C VAL A 62 -4.33 -5.92 5.22
N MET A 63 -4.82 -4.77 4.82
CA MET A 63 -4.80 -4.28 3.44
C MET A 63 -3.68 -3.26 3.28
N ILE A 64 -2.91 -3.38 2.22
CA ILE A 64 -1.89 -2.40 1.83
C ILE A 64 -2.30 -1.80 0.49
N ASN A 65 -2.50 -0.50 0.46
CA ASN A 65 -2.84 0.27 -0.73
C ASN A 65 -1.61 1.00 -1.27
N MET A 66 -1.46 1.00 -2.57
CA MET A 66 -0.42 1.73 -3.29
C MET A 66 -1.09 2.69 -4.25
N ASP A 67 -0.95 3.97 -3.98
CA ASP A 67 -1.54 5.01 -4.79
C ASP A 67 -0.56 6.17 -4.95
N MET A 68 -0.16 6.46 -6.20
CA MET A 68 0.87 7.45 -6.50
C MET A 68 2.23 7.11 -5.86
N VAL A 69 2.83 6.00 -6.25
CA VAL A 69 4.11 5.50 -5.69
C VAL A 69 5.31 5.64 -6.65
N GLY A 70 5.12 6.31 -7.78
CA GLY A 70 6.12 6.42 -8.84
C GLY A 70 6.93 7.73 -8.85
N ARG A 71 6.68 8.68 -7.95
CA ARG A 71 7.32 10.00 -7.94
C ARG A 71 8.13 10.26 -6.66
N LEU A 72 8.90 9.25 -6.20
CA LEU A 72 9.76 9.39 -5.03
C LEU A 72 10.69 10.61 -5.17
N ASN A 73 10.61 11.50 -4.17
CA ASN A 73 11.35 12.76 -4.14
C ASN A 73 12.84 12.57 -3.73
N ASP A 74 13.63 13.64 -3.82
CA ASP A 74 15.07 13.62 -3.48
C ASP A 74 15.34 13.28 -2.00
N LYS A 75 14.38 13.56 -1.10
CA LYS A 75 14.44 13.19 0.32
C LYS A 75 14.10 11.72 0.55
N LYS A 76 13.66 11.02 -0.51
CA LYS A 76 13.24 9.61 -0.47
C LYS A 76 12.13 9.34 0.53
N GLU A 77 11.21 10.30 0.71
CA GLU A 77 10.09 10.20 1.61
C GLU A 77 9.00 9.29 1.03
N LEU A 78 8.67 8.24 1.78
CA LEU A 78 7.51 7.38 1.53
C LEU A 78 6.51 7.61 2.65
N TYR A 79 5.40 8.25 2.32
CA TYR A 79 4.33 8.56 3.26
C TYR A 79 3.40 7.36 3.41
N MET A 80 2.96 7.11 4.64
CA MET A 80 1.99 6.06 4.90
C MET A 80 1.08 6.42 6.08
N GLY A 81 -0.23 6.32 5.85
CA GLY A 81 -1.26 6.45 6.87
C GLY A 81 -1.83 5.09 7.25
N GLY A 82 -2.38 4.99 8.47
CA GLY A 82 -3.04 3.79 8.95
C GLY A 82 -2.15 2.70 9.54
N ALA A 83 -0.86 2.97 9.73
CA ALA A 83 0.07 1.97 10.28
C ALA A 83 -0.29 1.54 11.71
N GLY A 84 -1.02 2.36 12.48
CA GLY A 84 -1.53 1.99 13.82
C GLY A 84 -2.80 1.16 13.81
N THR A 85 -3.35 0.81 12.64
CA THR A 85 -4.59 0.04 12.55
C THR A 85 -4.43 -1.44 12.91
N PHE A 86 -3.21 -1.90 13.14
CA PHE A 86 -2.88 -3.24 13.64
C PHE A 86 -1.70 -3.17 14.64
N PRO A 87 -1.54 -4.19 15.52
CA PRO A 87 -0.49 -4.19 16.53
C PRO A 87 0.92 -4.05 15.93
N ASP A 88 1.75 -3.25 16.57
CA ASP A 88 3.17 -2.98 16.21
C ASP A 88 3.40 -2.44 14.79
N GLY A 89 2.31 -2.03 14.09
CA GLY A 89 2.41 -1.63 12.70
C GLY A 89 3.29 -0.40 12.48
N VAL A 90 3.21 0.62 13.35
CA VAL A 90 4.06 1.82 13.27
C VAL A 90 5.54 1.46 13.42
N GLU A 91 5.88 0.67 14.42
CA GLU A 91 7.26 0.22 14.71
C GLU A 91 7.79 -0.65 13.58
N LEU A 92 6.96 -1.58 13.08
CA LEU A 92 7.30 -2.44 11.96
C LEU A 92 7.65 -1.62 10.72
N MET A 93 6.76 -0.70 10.32
CA MET A 93 6.97 0.10 9.11
C MET A 93 8.19 1.02 9.22
N LYS A 94 8.45 1.62 10.39
CA LYS A 94 9.67 2.40 10.64
C LYS A 94 10.92 1.53 10.56
N LYS A 95 10.93 0.36 11.21
CA LYS A 95 12.06 -0.58 11.21
C LYS A 95 12.41 -1.06 9.81
N LEU A 96 11.43 -1.32 8.96
CA LEU A 96 11.64 -1.70 7.57
C LEU A 96 12.30 -0.60 6.73
N GLY A 97 12.23 0.65 7.17
CA GLY A 97 12.96 1.78 6.58
C GLY A 97 14.46 1.75 6.81
N GLU A 98 14.91 1.11 7.89
CA GLU A 98 16.34 1.01 8.23
C GLU A 98 17.09 0.26 7.14
N GLY A 99 18.03 0.94 6.48
CA GLY A 99 18.82 0.36 5.39
C GLY A 99 18.08 0.15 4.07
N SER A 100 16.81 0.52 3.96
CA SER A 100 16.01 0.40 2.72
C SER A 100 16.39 1.42 1.64
N GLY A 101 17.06 2.50 2.02
CA GLY A 101 17.28 3.65 1.15
C GLY A 101 16.10 4.62 1.07
N LEU A 102 15.04 4.40 1.86
CA LEU A 102 13.86 5.25 1.97
C LEU A 102 13.81 5.95 3.34
N ASN A 103 13.07 7.05 3.40
CA ASN A 103 12.69 7.75 4.62
C ASN A 103 11.17 7.59 4.85
N PRO A 104 10.72 6.52 5.54
CA PRO A 104 9.30 6.31 5.80
C PRO A 104 8.75 7.38 6.75
N VAL A 105 7.70 8.07 6.31
CA VAL A 105 6.92 9.02 7.11
C VAL A 105 5.65 8.30 7.55
N VAL A 106 5.67 7.75 8.77
CA VAL A 106 4.67 6.80 9.26
C VAL A 106 3.70 7.45 10.21
N PHE A 107 2.41 7.45 9.85
CA PHE A 107 1.30 7.90 10.69
C PHE A 107 0.51 6.71 11.22
N ALA A 108 0.19 6.71 12.51
CA ALA A 108 -0.64 5.67 13.12
C ALA A 108 -2.07 5.69 12.56
N GLY A 109 -2.67 6.88 12.53
CA GLY A 109 -3.96 7.18 11.91
C GLY A 109 -3.79 7.69 10.47
N ASP A 110 -4.53 8.74 10.13
CA ASP A 110 -4.53 9.36 8.79
C ASP A 110 -4.93 8.36 7.69
N VAL A 111 -6.05 7.69 7.91
CA VAL A 111 -6.60 6.72 6.95
C VAL A 111 -7.57 7.47 6.03
N GLY A 112 -7.07 7.97 4.93
CA GLY A 112 -7.86 8.75 3.99
C GLY A 112 -7.28 8.76 2.57
N GLY A 113 -8.06 9.23 1.61
CA GLY A 113 -7.61 9.61 0.28
C GLY A 113 -7.65 8.52 -0.81
N SER A 114 -7.83 7.22 -0.49
CA SER A 114 -7.88 6.17 -1.51
C SER A 114 -8.57 4.89 -1.01
N ASP A 115 -8.51 3.79 -1.74
CA ASP A 115 -9.25 2.53 -1.54
C ASP A 115 -9.09 1.89 -0.14
N HIS A 116 -7.96 2.11 0.56
CA HIS A 116 -7.75 1.61 1.92
C HIS A 116 -8.76 2.14 2.94
N VAL A 117 -9.35 3.32 2.70
CA VAL A 117 -10.45 3.89 3.51
C VAL A 117 -11.64 2.95 3.61
N THR A 118 -11.97 2.27 2.51
CA THR A 118 -13.10 1.35 2.46
C THR A 118 -12.89 0.16 3.41
N PHE A 119 -11.68 -0.37 3.46
CA PHE A 119 -11.32 -1.45 4.38
C PHE A 119 -11.35 -0.99 5.83
N TYR A 120 -10.73 0.15 6.13
CA TYR A 120 -10.74 0.74 7.47
C TYR A 120 -12.14 0.99 8.00
N LYS A 121 -13.04 1.57 7.17
CA LYS A 121 -14.45 1.80 7.54
C LYS A 121 -15.24 0.51 7.80
N ASN A 122 -14.71 -0.62 7.38
CA ASN A 122 -15.26 -1.95 7.62
C ASN A 122 -14.47 -2.74 8.67
N ASP A 123 -13.74 -2.08 9.57
CA ASP A 123 -12.95 -2.68 10.67
C ASP A 123 -11.89 -3.69 10.17
N ILE A 124 -11.31 -3.45 9.01
CA ILE A 124 -10.17 -4.18 8.48
C ILE A 124 -8.95 -3.24 8.54
N SER A 125 -7.85 -3.72 9.12
CA SER A 125 -6.60 -2.94 9.20
C SER A 125 -6.14 -2.57 7.81
N ALA A 126 -5.74 -1.31 7.62
CA ALA A 126 -5.38 -0.80 6.31
C ALA A 126 -4.29 0.27 6.38
N ILE A 127 -3.34 0.18 5.46
CA ILE A 127 -2.27 1.16 5.25
C ILE A 127 -2.39 1.69 3.83
N GLY A 128 -2.37 3.01 3.69
CA GLY A 128 -2.21 3.69 2.40
C GLY A 128 -0.79 4.22 2.23
N LEU A 129 -0.15 3.97 1.10
CA LEU A 129 1.21 4.45 0.78
C LEU A 129 1.20 5.31 -0.47
N HIS A 130 1.97 6.42 -0.43
CA HIS A 130 2.21 7.30 -1.58
C HIS A 130 3.56 8.02 -1.48
N THR A 131 4.05 8.57 -2.58
CA THR A 131 5.31 9.33 -2.63
C THR A 131 5.13 10.85 -2.55
N GLY A 132 3.91 11.29 -2.27
CA GLY A 132 3.53 12.70 -2.16
C GLY A 132 2.75 13.21 -3.37
N GLY A 133 2.12 14.39 -3.22
CA GLY A 133 1.43 15.06 -4.31
C GLY A 133 2.41 15.80 -5.23
N HIS A 134 1.97 16.07 -6.46
CA HIS A 134 2.76 16.80 -7.46
C HIS A 134 1.85 17.68 -8.34
N PRO A 135 2.39 18.70 -9.03
CA PRO A 135 1.57 19.65 -9.81
C PRO A 135 0.78 19.05 -10.96
N GLN A 136 1.17 17.86 -11.44
CA GLN A 136 0.48 17.17 -12.54
C GLN A 136 -0.62 16.21 -12.06
N TYR A 137 -0.89 16.15 -10.77
CA TYR A 137 -1.99 15.35 -10.21
C TYR A 137 -3.33 15.74 -10.85
N HIS A 138 -4.10 14.75 -11.30
CA HIS A 138 -5.38 14.90 -11.99
C HIS A 138 -5.32 15.77 -13.27
N THR A 139 -4.17 15.80 -13.95
CA THR A 139 -4.02 16.50 -15.22
C THR A 139 -3.50 15.58 -16.34
N PRO A 140 -3.67 15.96 -17.64
CA PRO A 140 -3.11 15.21 -18.75
C PRO A 140 -1.58 15.11 -18.74
N GLU A 141 -0.90 15.98 -17.98
CA GLU A 141 0.55 16.05 -17.84
C GLU A 141 1.13 15.04 -16.84
N ASP A 142 0.30 14.23 -16.16
CA ASP A 142 0.78 13.09 -15.39
C ASP A 142 1.26 11.99 -16.34
N ASP A 143 2.50 12.13 -16.81
CA ASP A 143 3.08 11.34 -17.88
C ASP A 143 4.26 10.47 -17.40
N THR A 144 4.50 9.39 -18.12
CA THR A 144 5.55 8.39 -17.84
C THR A 144 6.95 9.00 -17.79
N ALA A 145 7.20 10.09 -18.57
CA ALA A 145 8.48 10.81 -18.56
C ALA A 145 8.84 11.40 -17.18
N LEU A 146 7.85 11.54 -16.29
CA LEU A 146 8.02 12.12 -14.96
C LEU A 146 8.16 11.05 -13.85
N ILE A 147 8.05 9.78 -14.20
CA ILE A 147 8.18 8.68 -13.23
C ILE A 147 9.64 8.46 -12.85
N ASN A 148 9.90 8.38 -11.56
CA ASN A 148 11.17 7.97 -10.98
C ASN A 148 11.23 6.44 -10.87
N SER A 149 11.68 5.76 -11.92
CA SER A 149 11.70 4.29 -11.96
C SER A 149 12.61 3.67 -10.91
N GLU A 150 13.76 4.29 -10.59
CA GLU A 150 14.66 3.83 -9.54
C GLU A 150 13.98 3.96 -8.15
N GLY A 151 13.33 5.10 -7.92
CA GLY A 151 12.52 5.33 -6.72
C GLY A 151 11.38 4.33 -6.60
N GLY A 152 10.66 4.07 -7.67
CA GLY A 152 9.58 3.08 -7.73
C GLY A 152 10.06 1.66 -7.37
N ALA A 153 11.26 1.27 -7.83
CA ALA A 153 11.87 0.00 -7.49
C ALA A 153 12.19 -0.10 -5.98
N LEU A 154 12.72 0.97 -5.38
CA LEU A 154 12.95 1.03 -3.92
C LEU A 154 11.63 0.91 -3.13
N VAL A 155 10.59 1.61 -3.57
CA VAL A 155 9.25 1.55 -2.95
C VAL A 155 8.66 0.15 -3.06
N SER A 156 8.71 -0.46 -4.25
CA SER A 156 8.22 -1.84 -4.46
C SER A 156 8.95 -2.85 -3.57
N LYS A 157 10.27 -2.73 -3.44
CA LYS A 157 11.08 -3.58 -2.56
C LYS A 157 10.71 -3.42 -1.08
N TYR A 158 10.49 -2.18 -0.65
CA TYR A 158 10.05 -1.89 0.72
C TYR A 158 8.68 -2.53 1.00
N ILE A 159 7.71 -2.37 0.08
CA ILE A 159 6.37 -2.93 0.22
C ILE A 159 6.39 -4.46 0.20
N TYR A 160 7.21 -5.07 -0.66
CA TYR A 160 7.45 -6.51 -0.63
C TYR A 160 7.91 -6.99 0.75
N ASN A 161 8.90 -6.32 1.35
CA ASN A 161 9.40 -6.65 2.68
C ASN A 161 8.32 -6.47 3.78
N ALA A 162 7.48 -5.43 3.65
CA ALA A 162 6.36 -5.21 4.54
C ALA A 162 5.32 -6.35 4.45
N LEU A 163 4.95 -6.75 3.22
CA LEU A 163 4.05 -7.88 2.98
C LEU A 163 4.60 -9.19 3.55
N VAL A 164 5.89 -9.48 3.31
CA VAL A 164 6.56 -10.68 3.88
C VAL A 164 6.51 -10.66 5.41
N SER A 165 6.81 -9.51 6.02
CA SER A 165 6.82 -9.36 7.48
C SER A 165 5.42 -9.52 8.07
N ILE A 166 4.40 -8.87 7.49
CA ILE A 166 3.01 -8.96 7.93
C ILE A 166 2.46 -10.36 7.70
N ALA A 167 2.74 -10.97 6.54
CA ALA A 167 2.27 -12.32 6.23
C ALA A 167 2.86 -13.40 7.15
N ASN A 168 4.06 -13.16 7.70
CA ASN A 168 4.74 -14.06 8.63
C ASN A 168 4.60 -13.65 10.10
N TYR A 169 3.91 -12.54 10.40
CA TYR A 169 3.77 -12.03 11.76
C TYR A 169 3.11 -13.07 12.68
N GLU A 170 3.73 -13.36 13.83
CA GLU A 170 3.31 -14.49 14.68
C GLU A 170 2.16 -14.12 15.63
N GLN A 171 2.11 -12.85 16.05
CA GLN A 171 1.06 -12.40 16.95
C GLN A 171 -0.26 -12.16 16.20
N PRO A 172 -1.40 -12.13 16.91
CA PRO A 172 -2.69 -11.81 16.31
C PRO A 172 -2.68 -10.41 15.67
N LEU A 173 -3.03 -10.34 14.38
CA LEU A 173 -3.28 -9.08 13.68
C LEU A 173 -4.75 -8.69 13.88
N THR A 174 -5.01 -7.98 14.97
CA THR A 174 -6.35 -7.46 15.31
C THR A 174 -6.50 -6.02 14.84
N PHE A 175 -7.69 -5.67 14.37
CA PHE A 175 -7.99 -4.28 14.00
C PHE A 175 -7.95 -3.36 15.23
N ILE A 176 -7.29 -2.22 15.08
CA ILE A 176 -7.20 -1.15 16.07
C ILE A 176 -7.76 0.12 15.43
N LYS A 177 -8.89 0.59 15.95
CA LYS A 177 -9.48 1.84 15.49
C LYS A 177 -8.60 3.01 15.91
N GLN A 178 -8.32 3.90 14.98
CA GLN A 178 -7.59 5.13 15.23
C GLN A 178 -8.57 6.29 15.52
N ASN A 179 -8.19 7.20 16.43
CA ASN A 179 -8.98 8.37 16.81
C ASN A 179 -8.75 9.52 15.84
#